data_f2f24fd4b23b2bb89da4b1d58e5349cd
#
_entry.id   f2f24fd4b23b2bb89da4b1d58e5349cd
#
_cell.length_a   1.000
_cell.length_b   1.000
_cell.length_c   1.000
_cell.angle_alpha   90.00
_cell.angle_beta   90.00
_cell.angle_gamma   90.00
#
_symmetry.space_group_name_H-M   'P 1'
#
loop_
_entity.id
_entity.type
_entity.pdbx_description
1 polymer ?
#
loop_
_entity_poly.entity_id
_entity_poly.type
_entity_poly.pdbx_seq_one_letter_code
_entity_poly.pdbx_strand_id
1 'polypeptide(L)'
;ELQYPFSDLPEPGRCVVVSPGVKWLRMPLPMALDHINLYLLEDDDGWWIVDTGMGLDSTQKLWEEIFAHELEGKPIKAVLCTHMHPDHCGQAGWLCERFRIPLYMSQGEYFSARVYSKMTADDFSWTTERYYREAGMPADYFEKMKANFSGFGSVVETLPGAYHRLEDSEYLTIGGTRWRVFIGSGHSPEHVCLYSAAKNVLISGDQV
;
A
#
# COMPACT_ATOMS: atom_id res chain seq x y z
N GLU A 1 16.99 16.77 -14.75
CA GLU A 1 15.64 17.34 -14.64
C GLU A 1 14.62 16.21 -14.72
N LEU A 2 13.62 16.19 -13.82
CA LEU A 2 12.59 15.17 -13.83
C LEU A 2 11.70 15.33 -15.06
N GLN A 3 11.38 14.20 -15.68
CA GLN A 3 10.45 14.15 -16.82
C GLN A 3 9.18 13.42 -16.37
N TYR A 4 8.03 13.95 -16.75
CA TYR A 4 6.73 13.35 -16.50
C TYR A 4 6.17 12.83 -17.82
N PRO A 5 6.40 11.52 -18.12
CA PRO A 5 6.11 10.97 -19.46
C PRO A 5 4.62 10.78 -19.74
N PHE A 6 3.78 10.85 -18.69
CA PHE A 6 2.34 10.63 -18.82
C PHE A 6 1.60 11.95 -18.64
N SER A 7 0.94 12.45 -19.70
CA SER A 7 0.09 13.63 -19.67
C SER A 7 -1.29 13.33 -19.08
N ASP A 8 -1.76 12.09 -19.24
CA ASP A 8 -3.08 11.66 -18.80
C ASP A 8 -2.98 10.97 -17.46
N LEU A 9 -3.76 11.44 -16.50
CA LEU A 9 -3.89 10.85 -15.17
C LEU A 9 -5.00 9.79 -15.20
N PRO A 10 -4.85 8.66 -14.47
CA PRO A 10 -5.95 7.72 -14.34
C PRO A 10 -7.18 8.38 -13.71
N GLU A 11 -8.32 8.28 -14.37
CA GLU A 11 -9.60 8.61 -13.77
C GLU A 11 -9.95 7.62 -12.65
N PRO A 12 -10.72 8.00 -11.62
CA PRO A 12 -11.14 7.09 -10.57
C PRO A 12 -11.81 5.82 -11.15
N GLY A 13 -11.37 4.66 -10.71
CA GLY A 13 -11.85 3.36 -11.22
C GLY A 13 -11.32 2.96 -12.60
N ARG A 14 -10.31 3.66 -13.12
CA ARG A 14 -9.64 3.37 -14.40
C ARG A 14 -8.13 3.26 -14.22
N CYS A 15 -7.48 2.62 -15.20
CA CYS A 15 -6.03 2.43 -15.24
C CYS A 15 -5.40 3.09 -16.48
N VAL A 16 -4.14 3.50 -16.34
CA VAL A 16 -3.26 3.89 -17.44
C VAL A 16 -2.14 2.87 -17.57
N VAL A 17 -1.87 2.37 -18.77
CA VAL A 17 -0.74 1.46 -19.03
C VAL A 17 0.54 2.28 -19.03
N VAL A 18 1.44 2.04 -18.07
CA VAL A 18 2.72 2.76 -17.96
C VAL A 18 3.90 1.97 -18.54
N SER A 19 3.74 0.66 -18.66
CA SER A 19 4.66 -0.26 -19.34
C SER A 19 3.87 -1.53 -19.72
N PRO A 20 4.27 -2.31 -20.72
CA PRO A 20 3.60 -3.58 -21.01
C PRO A 20 3.46 -4.44 -19.77
N GLY A 21 2.21 -4.80 -19.39
CA GLY A 21 1.89 -5.56 -18.17
C GLY A 21 2.02 -4.79 -16.86
N VAL A 22 2.12 -3.44 -16.90
CA VAL A 22 2.08 -2.57 -15.72
C VAL A 22 1.03 -1.50 -15.92
N LYS A 23 -0.02 -1.53 -15.11
CA LYS A 23 -1.10 -0.54 -15.10
C LYS A 23 -0.98 0.31 -13.83
N TRP A 24 -1.13 1.61 -13.98
CA TRP A 24 -1.19 2.60 -12.91
C TRP A 24 -2.63 3.02 -12.68
N LEU A 25 -3.03 3.14 -11.44
CA LEU A 25 -4.33 3.67 -11.02
C LEU A 25 -4.16 4.64 -9.85
N ARG A 26 -5.13 5.52 -9.66
CA ARG A 26 -5.16 6.46 -8.55
C ARG A 26 -6.37 6.19 -7.66
N MET A 27 -6.13 6.09 -6.36
CA MET A 27 -7.21 6.01 -5.36
C MET A 27 -7.34 7.35 -4.64
N PRO A 28 -8.52 7.98 -4.63
CA PRO A 28 -8.76 9.20 -3.90
C PRO A 28 -8.60 9.03 -2.39
N LEU A 29 -8.07 10.05 -1.74
CA LEU A 29 -7.91 10.13 -0.29
C LEU A 29 -8.71 11.31 0.27
N PRO A 30 -9.34 11.17 1.45
CA PRO A 30 -10.14 12.24 2.08
C PRO A 30 -9.26 13.20 2.91
N MET A 31 -8.11 13.64 2.38
CA MET A 31 -7.16 14.50 3.09
C MET A 31 -6.45 15.46 2.14
N ALA A 32 -5.48 16.25 2.63
CA ALA A 32 -4.73 17.21 1.82
C ALA A 32 -3.92 16.54 0.70
N LEU A 33 -3.34 15.37 0.94
CA LEU A 33 -2.91 14.46 -0.11
C LEU A 33 -4.18 13.80 -0.67
N ASP A 34 -4.62 14.23 -1.84
CA ASP A 34 -5.94 13.88 -2.38
C ASP A 34 -6.00 12.52 -3.08
N HIS A 35 -4.88 11.85 -3.25
CA HIS A 35 -4.80 10.54 -3.90
C HIS A 35 -3.54 9.76 -3.52
N ILE A 36 -3.59 8.45 -3.78
CA ILE A 36 -2.45 7.54 -3.74
C ILE A 36 -2.32 6.78 -5.08
N ASN A 37 -1.10 6.49 -5.49
CA ASN A 37 -0.79 5.73 -6.70
C ASN A 37 -0.66 4.26 -6.38
N LEU A 38 -1.42 3.43 -7.08
CA LEU A 38 -1.44 1.98 -6.96
C LEU A 38 -1.15 1.35 -8.32
N TYR A 39 -0.81 0.05 -8.33
CA TYR A 39 -0.44 -0.60 -9.58
C TYR A 39 -1.06 -2.00 -9.70
N LEU A 40 -1.30 -2.41 -10.96
CA LEU A 40 -1.56 -3.79 -11.33
C LEU A 40 -0.37 -4.30 -12.13
N LEU A 41 0.15 -5.47 -11.74
CA LEU A 41 1.20 -6.17 -12.47
C LEU A 41 0.61 -7.43 -13.10
N GLU A 42 0.75 -7.55 -14.41
CA GLU A 42 0.24 -8.69 -15.17
C GLU A 42 1.07 -9.94 -14.89
N ASP A 43 0.39 -11.00 -14.49
CA ASP A 43 0.92 -12.36 -14.40
C ASP A 43 0.44 -13.18 -15.62
N ASP A 44 0.93 -14.39 -15.79
CA ASP A 44 0.59 -15.25 -16.94
C ASP A 44 -0.92 -15.41 -17.13
N ASP A 45 -1.65 -15.66 -16.05
CA ASP A 45 -3.08 -15.91 -16.05
C ASP A 45 -3.88 -14.99 -15.11
N GLY A 46 -3.31 -13.86 -14.66
CA GLY A 46 -3.96 -12.99 -13.69
C GLY A 46 -3.24 -11.67 -13.46
N TRP A 47 -3.58 -11.01 -12.35
CA TRP A 47 -3.02 -9.73 -11.94
C TRP A 47 -2.59 -9.76 -10.49
N TRP A 48 -1.47 -9.12 -10.18
CA TRP A 48 -1.07 -8.76 -8.83
C TRP A 48 -1.47 -7.32 -8.55
N ILE A 49 -1.99 -7.05 -7.38
CA ILE A 49 -2.25 -5.71 -6.87
C ILE A 49 -1.04 -5.25 -6.06
N VAL A 50 -0.51 -4.06 -6.36
CA VAL A 50 0.51 -3.40 -5.55
C VAL A 50 -0.11 -2.18 -4.91
N ASP A 51 -0.24 -2.22 -3.59
CA ASP A 51 -0.96 -1.33 -2.70
C ASP A 51 -2.48 -1.29 -2.95
N THR A 52 -3.27 -0.88 -1.95
CA THR A 52 -4.69 -1.22 -1.92
C THR A 52 -5.64 -0.07 -1.66
N GLY A 53 -5.14 1.09 -1.23
CA GLY A 53 -5.96 2.21 -0.79
C GLY A 53 -6.46 2.06 0.64
N MET A 54 -7.07 3.12 1.17
CA MET A 54 -7.64 3.14 2.53
C MET A 54 -8.82 2.17 2.66
N GLY A 55 -9.04 1.64 3.85
CA GLY A 55 -10.17 0.79 4.22
C GLY A 55 -11.49 1.55 4.29
N LEU A 56 -11.95 2.10 3.16
CA LEU A 56 -13.18 2.87 3.02
C LEU A 56 -14.12 2.22 1.99
N ASP A 57 -15.43 2.35 2.20
CA ASP A 57 -16.44 1.88 1.25
C ASP A 57 -16.29 2.51 -0.16
N SER A 58 -15.85 3.78 -0.21
CA SER A 58 -15.56 4.46 -1.48
C SER A 58 -14.42 3.81 -2.24
N THR A 59 -13.37 3.37 -1.54
CA THR A 59 -12.24 2.65 -2.14
C THR A 59 -12.68 1.29 -2.68
N GLN A 60 -13.51 0.56 -1.93
CA GLN A 60 -14.07 -0.73 -2.40
C GLN A 60 -14.89 -0.57 -3.67
N LYS A 61 -15.73 0.48 -3.77
CA LYS A 61 -16.51 0.76 -4.98
C LYS A 61 -15.63 1.00 -6.21
N LEU A 62 -14.52 1.73 -6.05
CA LEU A 62 -13.56 1.94 -7.14
C LEU A 62 -12.84 0.63 -7.53
N TRP A 63 -12.53 -0.22 -6.57
CA TRP A 63 -12.01 -1.56 -6.88
C TRP A 63 -13.02 -2.40 -7.67
N GLU A 64 -14.32 -2.34 -7.36
CA GLU A 64 -15.35 -3.03 -8.15
C GLU A 64 -15.37 -2.56 -9.62
N GLU A 65 -15.23 -1.25 -9.86
CA GLU A 65 -15.10 -0.69 -11.22
C GLU A 65 -13.85 -1.22 -11.94
N ILE A 66 -12.70 -1.28 -11.23
CA ILE A 66 -11.45 -1.82 -11.77
C ILE A 66 -11.62 -3.30 -12.10
N PHE A 67 -12.23 -4.09 -11.22
CA PHE A 67 -12.45 -5.51 -11.47
C PHE A 67 -13.37 -5.75 -12.68
N ALA A 68 -14.37 -4.90 -12.87
CA ALA A 68 -15.30 -5.01 -13.99
C ALA A 68 -14.69 -4.65 -15.34
N HIS A 69 -13.71 -3.73 -15.38
CA HIS A 69 -13.31 -3.10 -16.63
C HIS A 69 -11.82 -3.22 -16.97
N GLU A 70 -10.94 -3.43 -15.97
CA GLU A 70 -9.50 -3.28 -16.17
C GLU A 70 -8.73 -4.62 -16.16
N LEU A 71 -9.34 -5.70 -15.68
CA LEU A 71 -8.66 -6.99 -15.50
C LEU A 71 -8.69 -7.89 -16.73
N GLU A 72 -9.39 -7.49 -17.81
CA GLU A 72 -9.47 -8.27 -19.06
C GLU A 72 -10.01 -9.71 -18.85
N GLY A 73 -10.90 -9.88 -17.85
CA GLY A 73 -11.45 -11.18 -17.47
C GLY A 73 -10.48 -12.10 -16.71
N LYS A 74 -9.27 -11.63 -16.39
CA LYS A 74 -8.28 -12.38 -15.63
C LYS A 74 -8.49 -12.21 -14.12
N PRO A 75 -8.21 -13.22 -13.28
CA PRO A 75 -8.36 -13.14 -11.84
C PRO A 75 -7.24 -12.30 -11.18
N ILE A 76 -7.49 -11.85 -9.94
CA ILE A 76 -6.44 -11.37 -9.05
C ILE A 76 -5.72 -12.59 -8.43
N LYS A 77 -4.39 -12.55 -8.39
CA LYS A 77 -3.52 -13.65 -7.93
C LYS A 77 -2.90 -13.38 -6.57
N ALA A 78 -2.58 -12.13 -6.26
CA ALA A 78 -1.93 -11.74 -5.02
C ALA A 78 -2.13 -10.25 -4.74
N VAL A 79 -1.96 -9.87 -3.47
CA VAL A 79 -1.78 -8.50 -3.01
C VAL A 79 -0.36 -8.34 -2.49
N LEU A 80 0.32 -7.28 -2.88
CA LEU A 80 1.58 -6.84 -2.32
C LEU A 80 1.39 -5.44 -1.74
N CYS A 81 1.71 -5.25 -0.46
CA CYS A 81 1.73 -3.93 0.14
C CYS A 81 3.17 -3.46 0.32
N THR A 82 3.45 -2.25 -0.16
CA THR A 82 4.76 -1.62 -0.02
C THR A 82 5.09 -1.35 1.43
N HIS A 83 4.12 -0.86 2.21
CA HIS A 83 4.28 -0.58 3.63
C HIS A 83 2.94 -0.53 4.38
N MET A 84 3.00 -0.22 5.67
CA MET A 84 1.90 -0.37 6.61
C MET A 84 0.85 0.75 6.59
N HIS A 85 1.11 1.90 5.97
CA HIS A 85 0.20 3.04 6.06
C HIS A 85 -1.19 2.70 5.49
N PRO A 86 -2.25 3.29 6.06
CA PRO A 86 -3.63 2.91 5.73
C PRO A 86 -3.99 3.07 4.27
N ASP A 87 -3.44 4.07 3.60
CA ASP A 87 -3.66 4.34 2.17
C ASP A 87 -2.96 3.33 1.25
N HIS A 88 -2.05 2.51 1.78
CA HIS A 88 -1.37 1.42 1.06
C HIS A 88 -1.92 0.05 1.44
N CYS A 89 -2.10 -0.26 2.72
CA CYS A 89 -2.53 -1.59 3.15
C CYS A 89 -4.03 -1.67 3.57
N GLY A 90 -4.76 -0.57 3.51
CA GLY A 90 -6.09 -0.47 4.10
C GLY A 90 -7.11 -1.47 3.59
N GLN A 91 -7.11 -1.82 2.31
CA GLN A 91 -8.01 -2.81 1.71
C GLN A 91 -7.38 -4.20 1.55
N ALA A 92 -6.13 -4.42 2.00
CA ALA A 92 -5.43 -5.69 1.78
C ALA A 92 -6.19 -6.88 2.38
N GLY A 93 -6.73 -6.72 3.58
CA GLY A 93 -7.52 -7.76 4.25
C GLY A 93 -8.77 -8.14 3.46
N TRP A 94 -9.54 -7.14 3.02
CA TRP A 94 -10.75 -7.34 2.22
C TRP A 94 -10.45 -8.02 0.88
N LEU A 95 -9.40 -7.58 0.17
CA LEU A 95 -8.99 -8.16 -1.12
C LEU A 95 -8.56 -9.62 -0.96
N CYS A 96 -7.70 -9.90 0.03
CA CYS A 96 -7.24 -11.27 0.28
C CYS A 96 -8.37 -12.21 0.65
N GLU A 97 -9.31 -11.78 1.48
CA GLU A 97 -10.46 -12.60 1.88
C GLU A 97 -11.41 -12.83 0.70
N ARG A 98 -11.71 -11.78 -0.07
CA ARG A 98 -12.62 -11.84 -1.22
C ARG A 98 -12.16 -12.81 -2.31
N PHE A 99 -10.87 -12.76 -2.66
CA PHE A 99 -10.32 -13.53 -3.77
C PHE A 99 -9.59 -14.80 -3.32
N ARG A 100 -9.47 -15.03 -2.01
CA ARG A 100 -8.73 -16.16 -1.42
C ARG A 100 -7.28 -16.22 -1.90
N ILE A 101 -6.62 -15.08 -1.89
CA ILE A 101 -5.27 -14.86 -2.41
C ILE A 101 -4.28 -14.47 -1.30
N PRO A 102 -2.98 -14.73 -1.51
CA PRO A 102 -1.95 -14.38 -0.53
C PRO A 102 -1.67 -12.88 -0.45
N LEU A 103 -1.24 -12.44 0.74
CA LEU A 103 -0.63 -11.14 1.00
C LEU A 103 0.89 -11.28 0.98
N TYR A 104 1.57 -10.37 0.28
CA TYR A 104 3.02 -10.18 0.29
C TYR A 104 3.36 -8.87 0.98
N MET A 105 4.28 -8.90 1.95
CA MET A 105 4.66 -7.72 2.73
C MET A 105 6.00 -7.98 3.44
N SER A 106 6.78 -6.96 3.75
CA SER A 106 7.94 -7.14 4.63
C SER A 106 7.49 -7.43 6.06
N GLN A 107 8.38 -7.99 6.87
CA GLN A 107 8.02 -8.39 8.24
C GLN A 107 7.72 -7.20 9.13
N GLY A 108 8.54 -6.15 9.06
CA GLY A 108 8.35 -4.95 9.85
C GLY A 108 7.04 -4.26 9.54
N GLU A 109 6.67 -4.15 8.27
CA GLU A 109 5.42 -3.52 7.83
C GLU A 109 4.19 -4.33 8.23
N TYR A 110 4.22 -5.66 8.02
CA TYR A 110 3.10 -6.52 8.39
C TYR A 110 2.78 -6.47 9.89
N PHE A 111 3.79 -6.61 10.75
CA PHE A 111 3.55 -6.57 12.19
C PHE A 111 3.20 -5.16 12.67
N SER A 112 3.79 -4.11 12.11
CA SER A 112 3.42 -2.73 12.41
C SER A 112 1.95 -2.45 12.07
N ALA A 113 1.49 -2.83 10.87
CA ALA A 113 0.09 -2.67 10.48
C ALA A 113 -0.86 -3.40 11.44
N ARG A 114 -0.51 -4.63 11.84
CA ARG A 114 -1.33 -5.42 12.79
C ARG A 114 -1.37 -4.81 14.19
N VAL A 115 -0.27 -4.24 14.65
CA VAL A 115 -0.19 -3.57 15.96
C VAL A 115 -0.99 -2.27 15.91
N TYR A 116 -0.68 -1.39 14.96
CA TYR A 116 -1.32 -0.07 14.87
C TYR A 116 -2.82 -0.15 14.60
N SER A 117 -3.29 -1.16 13.85
CA SER A 117 -4.74 -1.36 13.63
C SER A 117 -5.51 -1.75 14.90
N LYS A 118 -4.83 -2.12 15.98
CA LYS A 118 -5.43 -2.46 17.28
C LYS A 118 -5.15 -1.42 18.37
N MET A 119 -4.25 -0.48 18.12
CA MET A 119 -3.92 0.56 19.10
C MET A 119 -5.08 1.55 19.27
N THR A 120 -5.21 2.02 20.50
CA THR A 120 -6.16 3.03 20.91
C THR A 120 -5.43 4.19 21.60
N ALA A 121 -6.14 5.24 21.97
CA ALA A 121 -5.57 6.35 22.72
C ALA A 121 -4.94 5.92 24.08
N ASP A 122 -5.41 4.82 24.66
CA ASP A 122 -4.91 4.30 25.95
C ASP A 122 -3.52 3.64 25.81
N ASP A 123 -3.11 3.28 24.59
CA ASP A 123 -1.78 2.71 24.31
C ASP A 123 -0.67 3.78 24.25
N PHE A 124 -1.04 5.07 24.30
CA PHE A 124 -0.07 6.17 24.39
C PHE A 124 0.51 6.27 25.79
N SER A 125 1.65 5.63 25.98
CA SER A 125 2.37 5.61 27.26
C SER A 125 3.14 6.91 27.51
N TRP A 126 3.59 7.07 28.75
CA TRP A 126 4.49 8.18 29.13
C TRP A 126 5.79 8.21 28.31
N THR A 127 6.24 7.05 27.80
CA THR A 127 7.43 6.96 26.94
C THR A 127 7.17 7.56 25.57
N THR A 128 5.99 7.35 25.00
CA THR A 128 5.55 7.94 23.73
C THR A 128 5.45 9.46 23.86
N GLU A 129 4.80 9.96 24.93
CA GLU A 129 4.71 11.39 25.21
C GLU A 129 6.09 12.02 25.36
N ARG A 130 6.97 11.38 26.13
CA ARG A 130 8.35 11.83 26.33
C ARG A 130 9.11 11.92 25.01
N TYR A 131 9.03 10.90 24.17
CA TYR A 131 9.69 10.86 22.88
C TYR A 131 9.28 12.05 22.00
N TYR A 132 7.98 12.27 21.82
CA TYR A 132 7.51 13.38 20.98
C TYR A 132 7.84 14.75 21.57
N ARG A 133 7.77 14.90 22.87
CA ARG A 133 8.16 16.15 23.55
C ARG A 133 9.66 16.44 23.39
N GLU A 134 10.52 15.45 23.57
CA GLU A 134 11.97 15.59 23.34
C GLU A 134 12.30 15.87 21.86
N ALA A 135 11.48 15.37 20.92
CA ALA A 135 11.54 15.71 19.50
C ALA A 135 11.02 17.12 19.17
N GLY A 136 10.52 17.88 20.15
CA GLY A 136 10.07 19.27 19.98
C GLY A 136 8.60 19.43 19.62
N MET A 137 7.78 18.36 19.74
CA MET A 137 6.34 18.45 19.47
C MET A 137 5.63 19.28 20.54
N PRO A 138 4.82 20.30 20.17
CA PRO A 138 3.98 21.04 21.12
C PRO A 138 2.97 20.13 21.83
N ALA A 139 2.71 20.40 23.12
CA ALA A 139 1.83 19.56 23.92
C ALA A 139 0.40 19.46 23.38
N ASP A 140 -0.15 20.58 22.89
CA ASP A 140 -1.50 20.60 22.29
C ASP A 140 -1.59 19.78 20.99
N TYR A 141 -0.48 19.69 20.25
CA TYR A 141 -0.42 18.85 19.06
C TYR A 141 -0.36 17.37 19.41
N PHE A 142 0.40 17.02 20.47
CA PHE A 142 0.45 15.65 20.97
C PHE A 142 -0.93 15.17 21.46
N GLU A 143 -1.68 15.99 22.20
CA GLU A 143 -3.03 15.65 22.64
C GLU A 143 -4.02 15.45 21.47
N LYS A 144 -3.93 16.29 20.43
CA LYS A 144 -4.70 16.13 19.19
C LYS A 144 -4.34 14.82 18.46
N MET A 145 -3.05 14.51 18.36
CA MET A 145 -2.57 13.27 17.75
C MET A 145 -3.09 12.05 18.53
N LYS A 146 -3.00 12.06 19.85
CA LYS A 146 -3.51 11.01 20.73
C LYS A 146 -5.02 10.82 20.57
N ALA A 147 -5.78 11.90 20.55
CA ALA A 147 -7.25 11.86 20.40
C ALA A 147 -7.68 11.28 19.03
N ASN A 148 -6.88 11.47 17.98
CA ASN A 148 -7.18 10.99 16.62
C ASN A 148 -6.55 9.63 16.29
N PHE A 149 -5.77 9.05 17.20
CA PHE A 149 -5.00 7.84 16.92
C PHE A 149 -5.87 6.59 16.73
N SER A 150 -7.05 6.54 17.30
CA SER A 150 -8.03 5.47 17.06
C SER A 150 -8.48 5.38 15.59
N GLY A 151 -8.10 6.38 14.77
CA GLY A 151 -8.41 6.42 13.34
C GLY A 151 -7.68 5.39 12.49
N PHE A 152 -6.45 4.93 12.87
CA PHE A 152 -5.72 3.96 12.04
C PHE A 152 -6.53 2.66 11.86
N GLY A 153 -7.00 2.08 12.95
CA GLY A 153 -7.77 0.83 12.91
C GLY A 153 -9.13 0.95 12.22
N SER A 154 -9.67 2.16 12.09
CA SER A 154 -10.96 2.39 11.41
C SER A 154 -10.87 2.44 9.89
N VAL A 155 -9.65 2.55 9.34
CA VAL A 155 -9.37 2.67 7.90
C VAL A 155 -8.42 1.59 7.37
N VAL A 156 -8.24 0.52 8.14
CA VAL A 156 -7.48 -0.67 7.75
C VAL A 156 -8.29 -1.92 8.03
N GLU A 157 -8.63 -2.65 6.99
CA GLU A 157 -9.27 -3.96 7.09
C GLU A 157 -8.36 -4.97 7.77
N THR A 158 -8.94 -5.93 8.48
CA THR A 158 -8.15 -6.93 9.21
C THR A 158 -7.26 -7.73 8.27
N LEU A 159 -5.95 -7.56 8.40
CA LEU A 159 -4.97 -8.30 7.59
C LEU A 159 -5.07 -9.81 7.81
N PRO A 160 -4.78 -10.62 6.77
CA PRO A 160 -4.71 -12.09 6.88
C PRO A 160 -3.80 -12.53 8.02
N GLY A 161 -4.13 -13.67 8.65
CA GLY A 161 -3.31 -14.25 9.72
C GLY A 161 -1.96 -14.80 9.25
N ALA A 162 -1.78 -14.99 7.93
CA ALA A 162 -0.55 -15.41 7.29
C ALA A 162 -0.23 -14.50 6.10
N TYR A 163 1.05 -14.39 5.78
CA TYR A 163 1.55 -13.58 4.67
C TYR A 163 2.83 -14.20 4.11
N HIS A 164 3.19 -13.84 2.88
CA HIS A 164 4.50 -14.13 2.31
C HIS A 164 5.45 -12.98 2.66
N ARG A 165 6.49 -13.29 3.40
CA ARG A 165 7.50 -12.31 3.76
C ARG A 165 8.33 -11.92 2.53
N LEU A 166 8.47 -10.62 2.33
CA LEU A 166 9.41 -10.03 1.38
C LEU A 166 10.71 -9.68 2.10
N GLU A 167 11.84 -10.00 1.46
CA GLU A 167 13.17 -9.72 1.99
C GLU A 167 13.97 -8.86 1.00
N ASP A 168 14.90 -8.06 1.54
CA ASP A 168 15.74 -7.22 0.69
C ASP A 168 16.55 -8.06 -0.30
N SER A 169 16.70 -7.53 -1.50
CA SER A 169 17.48 -8.14 -2.59
C SER A 169 16.94 -9.44 -3.18
N GLU A 170 15.79 -9.94 -2.72
CA GLU A 170 15.15 -11.07 -3.38
C GLU A 170 14.51 -10.68 -4.71
N TYR A 171 14.05 -11.69 -5.46
CA TYR A 171 13.36 -11.51 -6.72
C TYR A 171 12.01 -12.21 -6.71
N LEU A 172 10.98 -11.44 -7.08
CA LEU A 172 9.68 -12.00 -7.45
C LEU A 172 9.64 -12.19 -8.97
N THR A 173 9.04 -13.28 -9.42
CA THR A 173 8.73 -13.46 -10.84
C THR A 173 7.23 -13.34 -11.02
N ILE A 174 6.80 -12.32 -11.78
CA ILE A 174 5.40 -12.03 -12.07
C ILE A 174 5.27 -11.91 -13.59
N GLY A 175 4.46 -12.79 -14.22
CA GLY A 175 4.28 -12.83 -15.67
C GLY A 175 5.59 -12.98 -16.44
N GLY A 176 6.46 -13.86 -15.99
CA GLY A 176 7.80 -14.03 -16.58
C GLY A 176 8.77 -12.86 -16.37
N THR A 177 8.32 -11.75 -15.77
CA THR A 177 9.15 -10.58 -15.45
C THR A 177 9.75 -10.70 -14.06
N ARG A 178 11.05 -10.47 -13.95
CA ARG A 178 11.74 -10.42 -12.66
C ARG A 178 11.64 -9.03 -12.05
N TRP A 179 11.16 -8.98 -10.81
CA TRP A 179 11.07 -7.79 -9.96
C TRP A 179 12.00 -7.96 -8.77
N ARG A 180 13.00 -7.09 -8.65
CA ARG A 180 13.87 -7.08 -7.48
C ARG A 180 13.21 -6.29 -6.37
N VAL A 181 13.20 -6.87 -5.17
CA VAL A 181 12.76 -6.22 -3.94
C VAL A 181 13.91 -5.39 -3.38
N PHE A 182 13.64 -4.14 -3.03
CA PHE A 182 14.51 -3.29 -2.23
C PHE A 182 13.76 -2.88 -0.97
N ILE A 183 14.44 -2.93 0.17
CA ILE A 183 13.88 -2.46 1.44
C ILE A 183 14.51 -1.12 1.79
N GLY A 184 13.68 -0.09 1.93
CA GLY A 184 14.06 1.22 2.47
C GLY A 184 13.59 1.38 3.90
N SER A 185 14.36 2.06 4.75
CA SER A 185 14.04 2.28 6.16
C SER A 185 14.06 3.78 6.49
N GLY A 186 13.24 4.55 5.81
CA GLY A 186 13.13 5.99 6.01
C GLY A 186 11.69 6.39 6.33
N HIS A 187 10.81 6.25 5.35
CA HIS A 187 9.39 6.55 5.46
C HIS A 187 8.66 5.61 6.43
N SER A 188 9.01 4.33 6.41
CA SER A 188 8.49 3.30 7.31
C SER A 188 9.57 2.27 7.64
N PRO A 189 9.35 1.30 8.56
CA PRO A 189 10.41 0.41 9.06
C PRO A 189 11.14 -0.41 8.00
N GLU A 190 10.40 -1.02 7.06
CA GLU A 190 10.92 -1.93 6.03
C GLU A 190 10.13 -1.74 4.72
N HIS A 191 10.05 -0.49 4.23
CA HIS A 191 9.29 -0.13 3.04
C HIS A 191 9.79 -0.88 1.80
N VAL A 192 8.89 -1.60 1.13
CA VAL A 192 9.19 -2.38 -0.08
C VAL A 192 9.13 -1.48 -1.32
N CYS A 193 10.19 -1.52 -2.13
CA CYS A 193 10.19 -1.01 -3.51
C CYS A 193 10.40 -2.17 -4.47
N LEU A 194 9.78 -2.12 -5.66
CA LEU A 194 9.91 -3.14 -6.70
C LEU A 194 10.59 -2.57 -7.94
N TYR A 195 11.68 -3.16 -8.37
CA TYR A 195 12.39 -2.74 -9.58
C TYR A 195 12.48 -3.87 -10.61
N SER A 196 12.08 -3.57 -11.84
CA SER A 196 12.28 -4.44 -12.99
C SER A 196 13.23 -3.77 -13.99
N ALA A 197 14.43 -4.34 -14.15
CA ALA A 197 15.38 -3.88 -15.16
C ALA A 197 14.86 -4.15 -16.60
N ALA A 198 14.12 -5.24 -16.80
CA ALA A 198 13.58 -5.58 -18.11
C ALA A 198 12.51 -4.57 -18.59
N LYS A 199 11.76 -3.99 -17.66
CA LYS A 199 10.74 -2.97 -17.96
C LYS A 199 11.25 -1.54 -17.74
N ASN A 200 12.41 -1.38 -17.11
CA ASN A 200 12.96 -0.10 -16.64
C ASN A 200 11.94 0.67 -15.77
N VAL A 201 11.30 -0.06 -14.84
CA VAL A 201 10.26 0.46 -13.96
C VAL A 201 10.67 0.25 -12.50
N LEU A 202 10.54 1.29 -11.71
CA LEU A 202 10.62 1.27 -10.24
C LEU A 202 9.26 1.66 -9.66
N ILE A 203 8.67 0.80 -8.86
CA ILE A 203 7.55 1.14 -7.99
C ILE A 203 8.15 1.44 -6.62
N SER A 204 8.19 2.71 -6.26
CA SER A 204 8.87 3.19 -5.05
C SER A 204 7.94 3.32 -3.85
N GLY A 205 6.62 3.28 -4.04
CA GLY A 205 5.68 3.71 -3.02
C GLY A 205 6.06 5.12 -2.52
N ASP A 206 6.07 5.29 -1.22
CA ASP A 206 6.38 6.56 -0.53
C ASP A 206 7.86 6.71 -0.12
N GLN A 207 8.73 5.87 -0.65
CA GLN A 207 10.15 5.91 -0.33
C GLN A 207 10.89 7.05 -1.05
N VAL A 208 10.31 7.61 -2.13
CA VAL A 208 10.91 8.68 -2.94
C VAL A 208 9.92 9.81 -3.12
#